data_a62c630829a1663be26747f434e681e9
#
_entry.id   a62c630829a1663be26747f434e681e9
#
_cell.length_a   1.000
_cell.length_b   1.000
_cell.length_c   1.000
_cell.angle_alpha   90.00
_cell.angle_beta   90.00
_cell.angle_gamma   90.00
#
_symmetry.space_group_name_H-M   'P 1'
#
loop_
_entity.id
_entity.type
_entity.pdbx_description
1 polymer ?
#
loop_
_entity_poly.entity_id
_entity_poly.type
_entity_poly.pdbx_seq_one_letter_code
_entity_poly.pdbx_strand_id
1 'polypeptide(L)'
;LYDQILNILTASWSRKTSTKWTEDCPAKGQCGVTALVIQDVYGGDILKTKTGTSWHFYNRIDGEIYDFTSGQFSEPIVYQHILSSRDEAFSDTNEHQYRFLKSAFRKNMETEREKHL
;
A
#
# COMPACT_ATOMS: atom_id res chain seq x y z
N LEU A 1 -10.79 -2.78 -10.42
CA LEU A 1 -10.45 -1.98 -9.23
C LEU A 1 -8.98 -2.08 -8.84
N TYR A 2 -8.42 -3.31 -8.84
CA TYR A 2 -7.00 -3.52 -8.49
C TYR A 2 -6.07 -2.68 -9.37
N ASP A 3 -6.22 -2.77 -10.69
CA ASP A 3 -5.35 -2.08 -11.63
C ASP A 3 -5.47 -0.56 -11.52
N GLN A 4 -6.67 -0.05 -11.30
CA GLN A 4 -6.92 1.38 -11.12
C GLN A 4 -6.18 1.91 -9.89
N ILE A 5 -6.32 1.21 -8.76
CA ILE A 5 -5.66 1.60 -7.52
C ILE A 5 -4.15 1.49 -7.65
N LEU A 6 -3.65 0.41 -8.26
CA LEU A 6 -2.21 0.23 -8.46
C LEU A 6 -1.61 1.35 -9.31
N ASN A 7 -2.31 1.79 -10.35
CA ASN A 7 -1.86 2.91 -11.18
C ASN A 7 -1.76 4.21 -10.37
N ILE A 8 -2.76 4.49 -9.53
CA ILE A 8 -2.75 5.66 -8.65
C ILE A 8 -1.58 5.57 -7.65
N LEU A 9 -1.39 4.41 -7.04
CA LEU A 9 -0.28 4.19 -6.10
C LEU A 9 1.07 4.37 -6.78
N THR A 10 1.27 3.80 -7.96
CA THR A 10 2.52 3.90 -8.69
C THR A 10 2.86 5.37 -9.00
N ALA A 11 1.86 6.16 -9.32
CA ALA A 11 2.03 7.61 -9.53
C ALA A 11 2.28 8.38 -8.22
N SER A 12 1.94 7.79 -7.08
CA SER A 12 2.00 8.45 -5.76
C SER A 12 3.22 8.06 -4.94
N TRP A 13 3.72 6.82 -5.10
CA TRP A 13 4.90 6.34 -4.39
C TRP A 13 6.15 7.10 -4.82
N SER A 14 7.03 7.38 -3.86
CA SER A 14 8.30 8.05 -4.09
C SER A 14 9.23 7.77 -2.90
N ARG A 15 10.41 8.37 -2.93
CA ARG A 15 11.32 8.34 -1.76
C ARG A 15 10.71 9.01 -0.53
N LYS A 16 9.72 9.87 -0.73
CA LYS A 16 9.01 10.53 0.38
C LYS A 16 8.00 9.62 1.05
N THR A 17 7.63 8.51 0.41
CA THR A 17 6.72 7.52 1.00
C THR A 17 7.46 6.28 1.50
N SER A 18 8.66 5.99 0.97
CA SER A 18 9.55 4.94 1.46
C SER A 18 10.98 5.26 1.07
N THR A 19 11.91 5.15 2.02
CA THR A 19 13.33 5.34 1.74
C THR A 19 13.92 4.26 0.83
N LYS A 20 13.21 3.14 0.68
CA LYS A 20 13.62 2.02 -0.17
C LYS A 20 13.11 2.14 -1.61
N TRP A 21 12.33 3.16 -1.92
CA TRP A 21 11.78 3.37 -3.25
C TRP A 21 12.88 3.49 -4.31
N THR A 22 12.66 2.84 -5.47
CA THR A 22 13.47 3.02 -6.66
C THR A 22 12.56 3.09 -7.88
N GLU A 23 13.03 3.64 -8.98
CA GLU A 23 12.26 3.67 -10.22
C GLU A 23 11.95 2.26 -10.73
N ASP A 24 12.89 1.31 -10.53
CA ASP A 24 12.72 -0.07 -10.97
C ASP A 24 11.77 -0.86 -10.08
N CYS A 25 11.62 -0.46 -8.82
CA CYS A 25 10.73 -1.12 -7.87
C CYS A 25 10.02 -0.10 -6.98
N PRO A 26 9.01 0.60 -7.50
CA PRO A 26 8.32 1.64 -6.73
C PRO A 26 7.62 1.14 -5.47
N ALA A 27 7.22 -0.13 -5.45
CA ALA A 27 6.51 -0.74 -4.32
C ALA A 27 7.42 -1.10 -3.15
N LYS A 28 8.74 -1.00 -3.30
CA LYS A 28 9.68 -1.46 -2.29
C LYS A 28 9.57 -0.67 -0.99
N GLY A 29 9.35 -1.37 0.13
CA GLY A 29 9.22 -0.77 1.44
C GLY A 29 7.91 -0.03 1.67
N GLN A 30 6.92 -0.20 0.81
CA GLN A 30 5.67 0.56 0.83
C GLN A 30 4.50 -0.16 1.51
N CYS A 31 4.69 -1.37 2.05
CA CYS A 31 3.53 -2.17 2.45
C CYS A 31 2.73 -1.55 3.60
N GLY A 32 3.39 -1.10 4.66
CA GLY A 32 2.69 -0.51 5.82
C GLY A 32 1.99 0.79 5.48
N VAL A 33 2.70 1.72 4.84
CA VAL A 33 2.15 3.03 4.49
C VAL A 33 1.00 2.90 3.49
N THR A 34 1.12 1.98 2.53
CA THR A 34 0.07 1.72 1.55
C THR A 34 -1.18 1.14 2.20
N ALA A 35 -1.01 0.15 3.10
CA ALA A 35 -2.14 -0.46 3.79
C ALA A 35 -2.95 0.57 4.58
N LEU A 36 -2.28 1.53 5.22
CA LEU A 36 -2.94 2.61 5.96
C LEU A 36 -3.77 3.50 5.04
N VAL A 37 -3.17 3.97 3.96
CA VAL A 37 -3.86 4.89 3.03
C VAL A 37 -5.03 4.20 2.34
N ILE A 38 -4.86 2.95 1.92
CA ILE A 38 -5.93 2.19 1.29
C ILE A 38 -7.10 1.98 2.26
N GLN A 39 -6.81 1.67 3.53
CA GLN A 39 -7.87 1.57 4.53
C GLN A 39 -8.60 2.89 4.72
N ASP A 40 -7.89 4.02 4.73
CA ASP A 40 -8.52 5.34 4.85
C ASP A 40 -9.50 5.62 3.72
N VAL A 41 -9.18 5.21 2.50
CA VAL A 41 -9.97 5.54 1.30
C VAL A 41 -11.07 4.52 1.05
N TYR A 42 -10.79 3.23 1.23
CA TYR A 42 -11.71 2.16 0.83
C TYR A 42 -12.29 1.37 2.01
N GLY A 43 -11.80 1.60 3.23
CA GLY A 43 -12.25 0.85 4.40
C GLY A 43 -11.67 -0.55 4.46
N GLY A 44 -12.36 -1.45 5.16
CA GLY A 44 -11.96 -2.84 5.31
C GLY A 44 -10.89 -3.04 6.36
N ASP A 45 -10.14 -4.13 6.22
CA ASP A 45 -9.16 -4.58 7.20
C ASP A 45 -7.73 -4.45 6.68
N ILE A 46 -6.80 -4.28 7.62
CA ILE A 46 -5.37 -4.45 7.35
C ILE A 46 -5.00 -5.86 7.79
N LEU A 47 -4.35 -6.60 6.90
CA LEU A 47 -3.88 -7.95 7.15
C LEU A 47 -2.36 -7.98 7.11
N LYS A 48 -1.78 -9.03 7.67
CA LYS A 48 -0.33 -9.26 7.62
C LYS A 48 -0.02 -10.72 7.36
N THR A 49 1.16 -10.94 6.80
CA THR A 49 1.73 -12.26 6.62
C THR A 49 3.24 -12.17 6.85
N LYS A 50 3.84 -13.30 7.25
CA LYS A 50 5.29 -13.34 7.46
C LYS A 50 5.99 -13.53 6.13
N THR A 51 7.01 -12.73 5.87
CA THR A 51 7.90 -12.87 4.71
C THR A 51 9.34 -12.87 5.23
N GLY A 52 9.97 -14.03 5.28
CA GLY A 52 11.27 -14.17 5.93
C GLY A 52 11.17 -13.84 7.42
N THR A 53 11.88 -12.81 7.87
CA THR A 53 11.88 -12.35 9.27
C THR A 53 11.01 -11.11 9.49
N SER A 54 10.35 -10.62 8.45
CA SER A 54 9.57 -9.38 8.49
C SER A 54 8.09 -9.64 8.29
N TRP A 55 7.29 -8.69 8.72
CA TRP A 55 5.85 -8.68 8.45
C TRP A 55 5.58 -7.90 7.17
N HIS A 56 4.69 -8.45 6.33
CA HIS A 56 4.21 -7.81 5.12
C HIS A 56 2.73 -7.46 5.30
N PHE A 57 2.35 -6.20 5.06
CA PHE A 57 1.00 -5.69 5.26
C PHE A 57 0.27 -5.54 3.93
N TYR A 58 -1.03 -5.81 3.95
CA TYR A 58 -1.91 -5.68 2.79
C TYR A 58 -3.35 -5.50 3.27
N ASN A 59 -4.32 -5.50 2.35
CA ASN A 59 -5.69 -5.12 2.67
C ASN A 59 -6.70 -6.19 2.30
N ARG A 60 -7.83 -6.19 3.03
CA ARG A 60 -9.04 -6.90 2.64
C ARG A 60 -10.17 -5.87 2.56
N ILE A 61 -10.81 -5.76 1.38
CA ILE A 61 -11.87 -4.82 1.10
C ILE A 61 -13.06 -5.60 0.58
N ASP A 62 -14.21 -5.47 1.26
CA ASP A 62 -15.45 -6.19 0.89
C ASP A 62 -15.21 -7.69 0.72
N GLY A 63 -14.41 -8.28 1.62
CA GLY A 63 -14.12 -9.71 1.63
C GLY A 63 -13.04 -10.16 0.65
N GLU A 64 -12.50 -9.28 -0.18
CA GLU A 64 -11.48 -9.62 -1.16
C GLU A 64 -10.10 -9.11 -0.74
N ILE A 65 -9.08 -9.90 -1.07
CA ILE A 65 -7.68 -9.59 -0.73
C ILE A 65 -7.06 -8.71 -1.80
N TYR A 66 -6.41 -7.64 -1.36
CA TYR A 66 -5.68 -6.71 -2.22
C TYR A 66 -4.28 -6.50 -1.65
N ASP A 67 -3.28 -6.95 -2.37
CA ASP A 67 -1.87 -6.71 -2.03
C ASP A 67 -1.22 -5.91 -3.16
N PHE A 68 -1.21 -4.58 -2.99
CA PHE A 68 -0.69 -3.67 -4.02
C PHE A 68 0.84 -3.61 -4.05
N THR A 69 1.52 -4.15 -3.03
CA THR A 69 2.97 -4.09 -2.94
C THR A 69 3.65 -5.44 -3.14
N SER A 70 2.90 -6.44 -3.62
CA SER A 70 3.45 -7.78 -3.88
C SER A 70 4.60 -7.77 -4.89
N GLY A 71 4.64 -6.78 -5.78
CA GLY A 71 5.68 -6.66 -6.80
C GLY A 71 7.09 -6.42 -6.24
N GLN A 72 7.22 -6.07 -4.95
CA GLN A 72 8.53 -5.90 -4.33
C GLN A 72 9.24 -7.23 -4.05
N PHE A 73 8.54 -8.34 -4.12
CA PHE A 73 9.10 -9.67 -3.83
C PHE A 73 9.41 -10.42 -5.11
N SER A 74 10.58 -11.09 -5.12
CA SER A 74 11.00 -11.92 -6.25
C SER A 74 10.35 -13.29 -6.26
N GLU A 75 9.84 -13.75 -5.10
CA GLU A 75 9.20 -15.04 -4.98
C GLU A 75 7.74 -14.89 -4.57
N PRO A 76 6.87 -15.89 -4.91
CA PRO A 76 5.48 -15.84 -4.48
C PRO A 76 5.34 -15.78 -2.97
N ILE A 77 4.36 -15.00 -2.49
CA ILE A 77 4.06 -14.88 -1.07
C ILE A 77 3.10 -15.99 -0.67
N VAL A 78 3.38 -16.62 0.47
CA VAL A 78 2.44 -17.55 1.10
C VAL A 78 1.63 -16.75 2.13
N TYR A 79 0.42 -16.38 1.76
CA TYR A 79 -0.42 -15.50 2.58
C TYR A 79 -1.06 -16.23 3.75
N GLN A 80 -0.87 -15.71 4.96
CA GLN A 80 -1.48 -16.23 6.19
C GLN A 80 -2.78 -15.48 6.54
N HIS A 81 -2.99 -14.30 5.97
CA HIS A 81 -4.18 -13.45 6.19
C HIS A 81 -4.45 -13.17 7.66
N ILE A 82 -3.41 -12.86 8.43
CA ILE A 82 -3.55 -12.56 9.85
C ILE A 82 -4.10 -11.15 10.00
N LEU A 83 -5.18 -11.00 10.80
CA LEU A 83 -5.72 -9.68 11.07
C LEU A 83 -4.68 -8.82 11.78
N SER A 84 -4.44 -7.64 11.25
CA SER A 84 -3.50 -6.67 11.79
C SER A 84 -4.24 -5.39 12.19
N SER A 85 -3.48 -4.34 12.49
CA SER A 85 -4.01 -3.07 12.97
C SER A 85 -3.26 -1.91 12.35
N ARG A 86 -3.84 -0.71 12.50
CA ARG A 86 -3.16 0.52 12.09
C ARG A 86 -1.86 0.73 12.87
N ASP A 87 -1.85 0.42 14.17
CA ASP A 87 -0.64 0.56 14.99
C ASP A 87 0.50 -0.32 14.47
N GLU A 88 0.19 -1.56 14.12
CA GLU A 88 1.19 -2.46 13.55
C GLU A 88 1.69 -1.96 12.19
N ALA A 89 0.80 -1.52 11.32
CA ALA A 89 1.20 -0.97 10.03
C ALA A 89 2.04 0.31 10.18
N PHE A 90 1.72 1.16 11.15
CA PHE A 90 2.51 2.36 11.45
C PHE A 90 3.91 2.05 11.94
N SER A 91 4.15 0.88 12.53
CA SER A 91 5.50 0.50 12.94
C SER A 91 6.45 0.30 11.75
N ASP A 92 5.90 0.11 10.55
CA ASP A 92 6.64 -0.08 9.30
C ASP A 92 6.89 1.24 8.54
N THR A 93 6.31 2.34 8.99
CA THR A 93 6.40 3.64 8.34
C THR A 93 6.50 4.75 9.39
N ASN A 94 6.17 5.99 9.01
CA ASN A 94 6.10 7.10 9.94
C ASN A 94 5.03 8.10 9.48
N GLU A 95 4.72 9.06 10.36
CA GLU A 95 3.67 10.05 10.11
C GLU A 95 3.94 10.89 8.85
N HIS A 96 5.19 11.26 8.62
CA HIS A 96 5.58 12.08 7.46
C HIS A 96 5.32 11.33 6.14
N GLN A 97 5.78 10.08 6.06
CA GLN A 97 5.56 9.22 4.88
C GLN A 97 4.06 8.97 4.66
N TYR A 98 3.35 8.70 5.73
CA TYR A 98 1.90 8.45 5.68
C TYR A 98 1.14 9.66 5.14
N ARG A 99 1.38 10.84 5.68
CA ARG A 99 0.72 12.08 5.23
C ARG A 99 1.04 12.38 3.77
N PHE A 100 2.29 12.17 3.39
CA PHE A 100 2.70 12.42 2.01
C PHE A 100 1.98 11.48 1.04
N LEU A 101 1.96 10.18 1.32
CA LEU A 101 1.27 9.23 0.45
C LEU A 101 -0.23 9.50 0.39
N LYS A 102 -0.86 9.78 1.52
CA LYS A 102 -2.28 10.07 1.58
C LYS A 102 -2.65 11.26 0.70
N SER A 103 -1.87 12.34 0.79
CA SER A 103 -2.07 13.54 -0.01
C SER A 103 -1.87 13.26 -1.51
N ALA A 104 -0.77 12.59 -1.85
CA ALA A 104 -0.45 12.25 -3.23
C ALA A 104 -1.51 11.30 -3.84
N PHE A 105 -1.94 10.32 -3.09
CA PHE A 105 -2.97 9.38 -3.53
C PHE A 105 -4.28 10.09 -3.85
N ARG A 106 -4.74 10.95 -2.95
CA ARG A 106 -5.99 11.69 -3.16
C ARG A 106 -5.93 12.60 -4.39
N LYS A 107 -4.80 13.28 -4.57
CA LYS A 107 -4.58 14.14 -5.72
C LYS A 107 -4.59 13.33 -7.03
N ASN A 108 -3.86 12.22 -7.06
CA ASN A 108 -3.78 11.38 -8.25
C ASN A 108 -5.07 10.63 -8.53
N MET A 109 -5.83 10.27 -7.49
CA MET A 109 -7.16 9.69 -7.63
C MET A 109 -8.13 10.69 -8.30
N GLU A 110 -8.07 11.95 -7.91
CA GLU A 110 -8.88 13.00 -8.51
C GLU A 110 -8.52 13.21 -9.98
N THR A 111 -7.22 13.25 -10.29
CA THR A 111 -6.73 13.35 -11.67
C THR A 111 -7.22 12.18 -12.52
N GLU A 112 -7.17 10.97 -12.00
CA GLU A 112 -7.63 9.77 -12.70
C GLU A 112 -9.14 9.83 -12.95
N ARG A 113 -9.91 10.30 -11.97
CA ARG A 113 -11.35 10.49 -12.12
C ARG A 113 -11.68 11.49 -13.23
N GLU A 114 -10.94 12.60 -13.31
CA GLU A 114 -11.14 13.63 -14.34
C GLU A 114 -10.91 13.10 -15.75
N LYS A 115 -9.99 12.14 -15.92
CA LYS A 115 -9.72 11.53 -17.23
C LYS A 115 -10.90 10.73 -17.77
N HIS A 116 -11.84 10.34 -16.92
CA HIS A 116 -12.98 9.50 -17.27
C HIS A 116 -14.31 10.28 -17.33
N LEU A 117 -14.25 11.59 -17.26
CA LEU A 117 -15.43 12.43 -17.39
C LEU A 117 -15.84 12.65 -18.85
#